data_9324dbac5a743445f17d312ca35a4954
#
_entry.id   9324dbac5a743445f17d312ca35a4954
#
_cell.length_a   1.000
_cell.length_b   1.000
_cell.length_c   1.000
_cell.angle_alpha   90.00
_cell.angle_beta   90.00
_cell.angle_gamma   90.00
#
_symmetry.space_group_name_H-M   'P 1'
#
loop_
_entity.id
_entity.type
_entity.pdbx_description
1 polymer ?
#
loop_
_entity_poly.entity_id
_entity_poly.type
_entity_poly.pdbx_seq_one_letter_code
_entity_poly.pdbx_strand_id
1 'polypeptide(L)'
;MPAITAASALPPMAPVSAETRLAYVLRHFGLAYAEVPVFLVGYAGNQAPITVANGSADFFAKTQPYPAEPNWREWQGQRVPFFFDNGTQPLLMLTPGRAEISADVVSAAFYLLSGWQEYFSEARDRHGRFPYAASVQARYGFVALPVVNYYLNVLKTAVEHVTGQVLRPRTWGPGAPFAAFISHDLDNLRSAWKAPTKAALRAGRLLDFGQQLWQHWTRPDAWDNLEAVAAATARYGAQSTFFVLPEHRPGADGTPNADYALTARLWQRLAKLAKQGHEVALHASIGTADNFTHFDTERQQVLDVEGGGNRFHYLRWEPRLTPGIISKAGITFDSTLGFAEHFGFRHSYCHPFYPFDFSSGSAYEFFEIPLNVMDATLHNPAYLQLGPDEVLPALVPMLAEIEKFGGVATVLWHNQNFDPANTANGPRQFHEIMGWLRGRGAAFLTGTEIWSQFPAA
;
A
#
# COMPACT_ATOMS: atom_id res chain seq x y z
N MET A 1 21.46 -25.58 0.12
CA MET A 1 20.00 -25.48 -0.03
C MET A 1 19.41 -25.69 1.36
N PRO A 2 18.85 -24.69 2.04
CA PRO A 2 18.05 -24.95 3.23
C PRO A 2 16.74 -25.61 2.79
N ALA A 3 16.32 -26.60 3.54
CA ALA A 3 15.14 -27.39 3.31
C ALA A 3 13.89 -26.48 3.23
N ILE A 4 13.10 -26.64 2.18
CA ILE A 4 11.73 -26.15 2.09
C ILE A 4 10.99 -26.76 3.28
N THR A 5 10.72 -25.95 4.29
CA THR A 5 9.85 -26.32 5.39
C THR A 5 8.49 -26.71 4.83
N ALA A 6 7.99 -27.85 5.25
CA ALA A 6 6.71 -28.42 4.85
C ALA A 6 5.63 -27.32 4.87
N ALA A 7 4.78 -27.29 3.82
CA ALA A 7 3.62 -26.42 3.75
C ALA A 7 2.86 -26.54 5.08
N SER A 8 2.86 -25.50 5.90
CA SER A 8 2.07 -25.48 7.12
C SER A 8 0.61 -25.56 6.72
N ALA A 9 -0.15 -26.46 7.31
CA ALA A 9 -1.58 -26.54 7.09
C ALA A 9 -2.19 -25.13 7.26
N LEU A 10 -3.11 -24.76 6.33
CA LEU A 10 -3.84 -23.51 6.43
C LEU A 10 -4.48 -23.41 7.83
N PRO A 11 -4.41 -22.26 8.50
CA PRO A 11 -5.13 -22.06 9.74
C PRO A 11 -6.64 -22.30 9.54
N PRO A 12 -7.38 -22.68 10.59
CA PRO A 12 -8.82 -22.83 10.49
C PRO A 12 -9.46 -21.56 9.93
N MET A 13 -10.32 -21.72 8.94
CA MET A 13 -10.97 -20.60 8.25
C MET A 13 -12.49 -20.61 8.50
N ALA A 14 -13.05 -19.42 8.64
CA ALA A 14 -14.49 -19.24 8.55
C ALA A 14 -14.96 -19.40 7.10
N PRO A 15 -16.16 -19.94 6.85
CA PRO A 15 -16.73 -20.01 5.51
C PRO A 15 -16.89 -18.60 4.91
N VAL A 16 -16.41 -18.39 3.69
CA VAL A 16 -16.59 -17.14 2.96
C VAL A 16 -17.86 -17.23 2.13
N SER A 17 -19.00 -16.95 2.76
CA SER A 17 -20.32 -16.98 2.11
C SER A 17 -20.53 -15.79 1.16
N ALA A 18 -21.61 -15.81 0.39
CA ALA A 18 -22.03 -14.68 -0.44
C ALA A 18 -22.34 -13.44 0.42
N GLU A 19 -22.98 -13.65 1.57
CA GLU A 19 -23.32 -12.59 2.53
C GLU A 19 -22.05 -11.98 3.15
N THR A 20 -21.06 -12.81 3.49
CA THR A 20 -19.75 -12.35 4.00
C THR A 20 -19.07 -11.43 2.97
N ARG A 21 -19.02 -11.86 1.70
CA ARG A 21 -18.41 -11.04 0.63
C ARG A 21 -19.17 -9.73 0.44
N LEU A 22 -20.50 -9.80 0.41
CA LEU A 22 -21.36 -8.63 0.24
C LEU A 22 -21.15 -7.63 1.39
N ALA A 23 -21.19 -8.07 2.63
CA ALA A 23 -21.00 -7.21 3.80
C ALA A 23 -19.62 -6.53 3.78
N TYR A 24 -18.55 -7.27 3.48
CA TYR A 24 -17.21 -6.73 3.37
C TYR A 24 -17.07 -5.68 2.27
N VAL A 25 -17.60 -5.94 1.08
CA VAL A 25 -17.52 -5.01 -0.06
C VAL A 25 -18.38 -3.76 0.18
N LEU A 26 -19.58 -3.91 0.74
CA LEU A 26 -20.43 -2.76 1.07
C LEU A 26 -19.85 -1.87 2.16
N ARG A 27 -19.13 -2.43 3.13
CA ARG A 27 -18.36 -1.63 4.09
C ARG A 27 -17.37 -0.72 3.37
N HIS A 28 -16.59 -1.25 2.43
CA HIS A 28 -15.60 -0.46 1.66
C HIS A 28 -16.26 0.50 0.67
N PHE A 29 -17.41 0.15 0.13
CA PHE A 29 -18.22 1.09 -0.63
C PHE A 29 -18.60 2.32 0.20
N GLY A 30 -19.07 2.13 1.45
CA GLY A 30 -19.37 3.22 2.38
C GLY A 30 -18.17 4.05 2.80
N LEU A 31 -16.93 3.49 2.71
CA LEU A 31 -15.71 4.24 2.95
C LEU A 31 -15.27 5.09 1.74
N ALA A 32 -15.59 4.66 0.52
CA ALA A 32 -15.18 5.36 -0.71
C ALA A 32 -16.08 6.56 -1.05
N TYR A 33 -17.33 6.54 -0.62
CA TYR A 33 -18.31 7.58 -0.95
C TYR A 33 -18.84 8.27 0.31
N ALA A 34 -19.12 9.58 0.18
CA ALA A 34 -19.75 10.35 1.24
C ALA A 34 -21.27 10.20 1.18
N GLU A 35 -21.94 10.31 2.35
CA GLU A 35 -23.40 10.39 2.49
C GLU A 35 -24.14 9.27 1.73
N VAL A 36 -23.64 8.04 1.87
CA VAL A 36 -24.27 6.89 1.22
C VAL A 36 -25.67 6.66 1.79
N PRO A 37 -26.72 6.71 0.95
CA PRO A 37 -28.10 6.49 1.41
C PRO A 37 -28.31 5.02 1.80
N VAL A 38 -29.39 4.75 2.51
CA VAL A 38 -29.85 3.37 2.75
C VAL A 38 -30.28 2.76 1.42
N PHE A 39 -29.73 1.62 1.07
CA PHE A 39 -30.05 0.87 -0.14
C PHE A 39 -29.98 -0.63 0.11
N LEU A 40 -30.63 -1.41 -0.74
CA LEU A 40 -30.62 -2.86 -0.65
C LEU A 40 -29.94 -3.45 -1.89
N VAL A 41 -28.91 -4.24 -1.65
CA VAL A 41 -28.21 -5.04 -2.65
C VAL A 41 -28.39 -6.51 -2.30
N GLY A 42 -28.65 -7.32 -3.29
CA GLY A 42 -28.71 -8.78 -3.16
C GLY A 42 -28.14 -9.45 -4.39
N TYR A 43 -27.84 -10.72 -4.28
CA TYR A 43 -27.51 -11.53 -5.45
C TYR A 43 -28.76 -11.86 -6.28
N ALA A 44 -28.57 -12.16 -7.55
CA ALA A 44 -29.63 -12.56 -8.47
C ALA A 44 -30.49 -13.69 -7.87
N GLY A 45 -31.81 -13.54 -7.94
CA GLY A 45 -32.76 -14.41 -7.27
C GLY A 45 -33.36 -13.80 -5.99
N ASN A 46 -32.76 -12.77 -5.42
CA ASN A 46 -33.33 -12.01 -4.31
C ASN A 46 -34.26 -10.88 -4.83
N GLN A 47 -35.21 -10.45 -3.99
CA GLN A 47 -36.13 -9.36 -4.33
C GLN A 47 -35.52 -7.96 -4.07
N ALA A 48 -34.20 -7.82 -3.95
CA ALA A 48 -33.53 -6.57 -3.74
C ALA A 48 -33.71 -5.62 -4.94
N PRO A 49 -33.84 -4.29 -4.72
CA PRO A 49 -33.89 -3.31 -5.81
C PRO A 49 -32.63 -3.30 -6.67
N ILE A 50 -31.48 -3.62 -6.08
CA ILE A 50 -30.21 -3.75 -6.80
C ILE A 50 -29.78 -5.21 -6.71
N THR A 51 -29.69 -5.88 -7.87
CA THR A 51 -29.23 -7.27 -7.93
C THR A 51 -27.90 -7.38 -8.64
N VAL A 52 -27.04 -8.26 -8.12
CA VAL A 52 -25.72 -8.58 -8.66
C VAL A 52 -25.71 -10.06 -9.07
N ALA A 53 -25.14 -10.38 -10.22
CA ALA A 53 -24.97 -11.77 -10.62
C ALA A 53 -24.17 -12.56 -9.57
N ASN A 54 -24.47 -13.86 -9.42
CA ASN A 54 -23.68 -14.78 -8.58
C ASN A 54 -22.80 -15.64 -9.49
N GLY A 55 -21.71 -15.10 -9.97
CA GLY A 55 -20.82 -15.71 -10.96
C GLY A 55 -19.65 -16.50 -10.36
N SER A 56 -19.40 -16.36 -9.05
CA SER A 56 -18.25 -17.00 -8.40
C SER A 56 -18.42 -18.51 -8.15
N ALA A 57 -19.65 -19.05 -8.29
CA ALA A 57 -19.97 -20.45 -8.04
C ALA A 57 -19.32 -20.98 -6.74
N ASP A 58 -18.55 -22.06 -6.81
CA ASP A 58 -17.85 -22.70 -5.70
C ASP A 58 -16.37 -22.26 -5.54
N PHE A 59 -15.95 -21.20 -6.23
CA PHE A 59 -14.55 -20.74 -6.23
C PHE A 59 -14.01 -20.53 -4.81
N PHE A 60 -14.75 -19.82 -3.95
CA PHE A 60 -14.32 -19.53 -2.59
C PHE A 60 -14.33 -20.75 -1.66
N ALA A 61 -15.09 -21.78 -1.98
CA ALA A 61 -15.06 -23.05 -1.26
C ALA A 61 -13.86 -23.93 -1.63
N LYS A 62 -13.33 -23.77 -2.84
CA LYS A 62 -12.19 -24.57 -3.36
C LYS A 62 -10.83 -24.05 -2.91
N THR A 63 -10.75 -22.86 -2.29
CA THR A 63 -9.51 -22.26 -1.80
C THR A 63 -8.38 -22.15 -2.85
N GLN A 64 -8.75 -22.03 -4.12
CA GLN A 64 -7.80 -21.84 -5.23
C GLN A 64 -7.33 -20.38 -5.26
N PRO A 65 -6.03 -20.10 -5.48
CA PRO A 65 -5.52 -18.73 -5.48
C PRO A 65 -6.00 -17.89 -6.67
N TYR A 66 -6.31 -18.51 -7.79
CA TYR A 66 -6.62 -17.81 -9.04
C TYR A 66 -7.97 -18.22 -9.60
N PRO A 67 -8.83 -17.27 -9.97
CA PRO A 67 -10.07 -17.53 -10.70
C PRO A 67 -9.80 -17.82 -12.19
N ALA A 68 -10.85 -18.10 -12.93
CA ALA A 68 -10.81 -18.11 -14.37
C ALA A 68 -10.42 -16.73 -14.93
N GLU A 69 -10.01 -16.70 -16.20
CA GLU A 69 -9.67 -15.47 -16.92
C GLU A 69 -10.83 -14.45 -16.86
N PRO A 70 -10.52 -13.16 -16.60
CA PRO A 70 -11.56 -12.13 -16.54
C PRO A 70 -12.07 -11.77 -17.93
N ASN A 71 -13.35 -11.44 -18.03
CA ASN A 71 -13.90 -10.76 -19.20
C ASN A 71 -13.53 -9.27 -19.15
N TRP A 72 -13.10 -8.74 -20.29
CA TRP A 72 -12.75 -7.33 -20.41
C TRP A 72 -13.95 -6.54 -20.93
N ARG A 73 -14.40 -5.55 -20.17
CA ARG A 73 -15.49 -4.66 -20.56
C ARG A 73 -15.04 -3.20 -20.52
N GLU A 74 -15.71 -2.36 -21.29
CA GLU A 74 -15.55 -0.91 -21.17
C GLU A 74 -16.52 -0.36 -20.13
N TRP A 75 -16.00 0.46 -19.22
CA TRP A 75 -16.78 1.20 -18.25
C TRP A 75 -16.27 2.62 -18.12
N GLN A 76 -17.11 3.61 -18.42
CA GLN A 76 -16.76 5.04 -18.41
C GLN A 76 -15.47 5.37 -19.20
N GLY A 77 -15.31 4.77 -20.37
CA GLY A 77 -14.17 4.99 -21.25
C GLY A 77 -12.90 4.25 -20.85
N GLN A 78 -12.94 3.41 -19.80
CA GLN A 78 -11.82 2.60 -19.36
C GLN A 78 -12.10 1.12 -19.62
N ARG A 79 -11.13 0.41 -20.19
CA ARG A 79 -11.16 -1.05 -20.32
C ARG A 79 -10.78 -1.69 -19.00
N VAL A 80 -11.71 -2.42 -18.37
CA VAL A 80 -11.61 -3.00 -17.01
C VAL A 80 -11.77 -4.51 -17.08
N PRO A 81 -10.94 -5.31 -16.38
CA PRO A 81 -11.13 -6.75 -16.26
C PRO A 81 -12.23 -7.04 -15.22
N PHE A 82 -13.21 -7.86 -15.58
CA PHE A 82 -14.28 -8.33 -14.69
C PHE A 82 -14.10 -9.83 -14.43
N PHE A 83 -13.65 -10.17 -13.23
CA PHE A 83 -13.64 -11.56 -12.76
C PHE A 83 -15.06 -12.03 -12.46
N PHE A 84 -15.30 -13.34 -12.52
CA PHE A 84 -16.60 -13.96 -12.25
C PHE A 84 -17.74 -13.40 -13.12
N ASP A 85 -17.42 -13.07 -14.37
CA ASP A 85 -18.33 -12.53 -15.36
C ASP A 85 -18.41 -13.46 -16.57
N ASN A 86 -19.63 -13.77 -17.04
CA ASN A 86 -19.84 -14.58 -18.23
C ASN A 86 -19.88 -13.78 -19.55
N GLY A 87 -19.88 -12.44 -19.48
CA GLY A 87 -19.76 -11.56 -20.63
C GLY A 87 -20.96 -11.49 -21.60
N THR A 88 -22.05 -12.18 -21.30
CA THR A 88 -23.16 -12.38 -22.29
C THR A 88 -24.21 -11.27 -22.29
N GLN A 89 -24.30 -10.47 -21.25
CA GLN A 89 -25.31 -9.44 -21.05
C GLN A 89 -24.68 -8.05 -20.94
N PRO A 90 -25.41 -6.94 -21.16
CA PRO A 90 -24.95 -5.60 -20.77
C PRO A 90 -24.55 -5.58 -19.29
N LEU A 91 -23.45 -4.87 -18.95
CA LEU A 91 -22.90 -4.87 -17.59
C LEU A 91 -23.93 -4.38 -16.56
N LEU A 92 -24.69 -3.34 -16.90
CA LEU A 92 -25.69 -2.71 -16.03
C LEU A 92 -26.99 -2.49 -16.82
N MET A 93 -28.08 -3.01 -16.28
CA MET A 93 -29.45 -2.79 -16.78
C MET A 93 -30.23 -1.99 -15.74
N LEU A 94 -30.77 -0.86 -16.17
CA LEU A 94 -31.51 0.08 -15.34
C LEU A 94 -32.98 0.12 -15.77
N THR A 95 -33.88 -0.13 -14.83
CA THR A 95 -35.34 -0.01 -15.01
C THR A 95 -35.92 0.85 -13.87
N PRO A 96 -37.15 1.36 -13.98
CA PRO A 96 -37.71 2.23 -12.93
C PRO A 96 -37.62 1.57 -11.54
N GLY A 97 -36.85 2.17 -10.61
CA GLY A 97 -36.66 1.71 -9.24
C GLY A 97 -35.84 0.43 -9.08
N ARG A 98 -35.21 -0.08 -10.13
CA ARG A 98 -34.39 -1.30 -10.09
C ARG A 98 -33.13 -1.18 -10.94
N ALA A 99 -32.08 -1.88 -10.49
CA ALA A 99 -30.83 -2.05 -11.23
C ALA A 99 -30.36 -3.51 -11.16
N GLU A 100 -29.88 -4.02 -12.28
CA GLU A 100 -29.31 -5.35 -12.38
C GLU A 100 -27.88 -5.28 -12.93
N ILE A 101 -26.92 -5.84 -12.21
CA ILE A 101 -25.50 -5.92 -12.57
C ILE A 101 -25.20 -7.35 -13.00
N SER A 102 -24.87 -7.55 -14.28
CA SER A 102 -24.71 -8.88 -14.89
C SER A 102 -23.38 -9.56 -14.56
N ALA A 103 -22.40 -8.84 -14.06
CA ALA A 103 -21.13 -9.37 -13.55
C ALA A 103 -21.16 -9.48 -12.03
N ASP A 104 -20.47 -10.47 -11.44
CA ASP A 104 -20.35 -10.62 -9.99
C ASP A 104 -19.28 -9.66 -9.45
N VAL A 105 -19.58 -8.34 -9.52
CA VAL A 105 -18.66 -7.28 -9.06
C VAL A 105 -18.36 -7.37 -7.56
N VAL A 106 -19.24 -7.97 -6.76
CA VAL A 106 -19.05 -8.15 -5.32
C VAL A 106 -17.99 -9.21 -5.06
N SER A 107 -18.11 -10.40 -5.65
CA SER A 107 -17.11 -11.45 -5.48
C SER A 107 -15.76 -11.06 -6.09
N ALA A 108 -15.77 -10.32 -7.21
CA ALA A 108 -14.55 -9.82 -7.83
C ALA A 108 -13.84 -8.74 -6.99
N ALA A 109 -14.58 -7.81 -6.40
CA ALA A 109 -14.05 -6.83 -5.45
C ALA A 109 -13.49 -7.51 -4.19
N PHE A 110 -14.25 -8.45 -3.62
CA PHE A 110 -13.79 -9.24 -2.47
C PHE A 110 -12.50 -9.99 -2.77
N TYR A 111 -12.41 -10.68 -3.90
CA TYR A 111 -11.24 -11.45 -4.32
C TYR A 111 -9.96 -10.60 -4.32
N LEU A 112 -10.03 -9.40 -4.93
CA LEU A 112 -8.88 -8.49 -5.03
C LEU A 112 -8.58 -7.82 -3.69
N LEU A 113 -9.59 -7.28 -3.01
CA LEU A 113 -9.42 -6.46 -1.83
C LEU A 113 -9.05 -7.27 -0.59
N SER A 114 -9.55 -8.51 -0.44
CA SER A 114 -9.19 -9.38 0.68
C SER A 114 -7.78 -9.95 0.61
N GLY A 115 -7.07 -9.80 -0.54
CA GLY A 115 -5.78 -10.44 -0.75
C GLY A 115 -5.89 -11.95 -0.95
N TRP A 116 -7.03 -12.45 -1.44
CA TRP A 116 -7.30 -13.87 -1.62
C TRP A 116 -6.17 -14.62 -2.34
N GLN A 117 -5.68 -14.07 -3.47
CA GLN A 117 -4.61 -14.71 -4.23
C GLN A 117 -3.32 -14.94 -3.41
N GLU A 118 -2.98 -14.00 -2.53
CA GLU A 118 -1.77 -14.07 -1.71
C GLU A 118 -1.92 -15.05 -0.54
N TYR A 119 -3.12 -15.09 0.05
CA TYR A 119 -3.43 -15.97 1.17
C TYR A 119 -3.39 -17.46 0.76
N PHE A 120 -3.88 -17.78 -0.43
CA PHE A 120 -3.94 -19.16 -0.94
C PHE A 120 -2.79 -19.55 -1.85
N SER A 121 -1.89 -18.63 -2.22
CA SER A 121 -0.68 -18.92 -3.00
C SER A 121 0.49 -19.26 -2.10
N GLU A 122 1.31 -20.21 -2.51
CA GLU A 122 2.60 -20.51 -1.88
C GLU A 122 3.78 -19.75 -2.53
N ALA A 123 3.49 -18.91 -3.55
CA ALA A 123 4.53 -18.13 -4.22
C ALA A 123 5.14 -17.10 -3.25
N ARG A 124 6.44 -17.18 -3.05
CA ARG A 124 7.21 -16.21 -2.25
C ARG A 124 8.51 -15.88 -2.95
N ASP A 125 8.92 -14.62 -2.87
CA ASP A 125 10.24 -14.19 -3.31
C ASP A 125 11.31 -14.48 -2.25
N ARG A 126 12.55 -14.08 -2.52
CA ARG A 126 13.69 -14.28 -1.59
C ARG A 126 13.51 -13.60 -0.21
N HIS A 127 12.61 -12.61 -0.13
CA HIS A 127 12.30 -11.88 1.11
C HIS A 127 11.02 -12.39 1.79
N GLY A 128 10.41 -13.48 1.29
CA GLY A 128 9.18 -14.05 1.81
C GLY A 128 7.91 -13.29 1.43
N ARG A 129 7.96 -12.39 0.42
CA ARG A 129 6.81 -11.62 -0.06
C ARG A 129 6.10 -12.35 -1.19
N PHE A 130 4.79 -12.14 -1.33
CA PHE A 130 4.08 -12.52 -2.55
C PHE A 130 4.60 -11.66 -3.72
N PRO A 131 5.20 -12.27 -4.77
CA PRO A 131 5.86 -11.52 -5.83
C PRO A 131 4.85 -10.98 -6.85
N TYR A 132 5.15 -9.79 -7.41
CA TYR A 132 4.33 -9.19 -8.48
C TYR A 132 4.07 -10.15 -9.64
N ALA A 133 5.10 -10.87 -10.10
CA ALA A 133 4.99 -11.81 -11.20
C ALA A 133 3.97 -12.96 -10.99
N ALA A 134 3.62 -13.28 -9.73
CA ALA A 134 2.62 -14.29 -9.41
C ALA A 134 1.18 -13.71 -9.35
N SER A 135 1.03 -12.40 -9.40
CA SER A 135 -0.26 -11.74 -9.23
C SER A 135 -1.11 -11.74 -10.50
N VAL A 136 -2.44 -11.65 -10.34
CA VAL A 136 -3.36 -11.42 -11.47
C VAL A 136 -3.15 -10.03 -12.08
N GLN A 137 -2.67 -9.06 -11.31
CA GLN A 137 -2.30 -7.72 -11.78
C GLN A 137 -1.20 -7.79 -12.84
N ALA A 138 -0.17 -8.59 -12.60
CA ALA A 138 0.90 -8.83 -13.58
C ALA A 138 0.42 -9.67 -14.77
N ARG A 139 -0.31 -10.77 -14.48
CA ARG A 139 -0.81 -11.69 -15.52
C ARG A 139 -1.67 -10.99 -16.56
N TYR A 140 -2.49 -10.04 -16.13
CA TYR A 140 -3.45 -9.36 -17.01
C TYR A 140 -3.10 -7.88 -17.25
N GLY A 141 -1.96 -7.38 -16.75
CA GLY A 141 -1.43 -6.05 -17.07
C GLY A 141 -2.22 -4.86 -16.53
N PHE A 142 -2.86 -4.98 -15.35
CA PHE A 142 -3.71 -3.92 -14.80
C PHE A 142 -3.22 -3.35 -13.44
N VAL A 143 -1.96 -3.53 -13.08
CA VAL A 143 -1.44 -3.11 -11.78
C VAL A 143 -1.60 -1.61 -11.50
N ALA A 144 -1.55 -0.77 -12.54
CA ALA A 144 -1.75 0.68 -12.43
C ALA A 144 -3.23 1.12 -12.47
N LEU A 145 -4.18 0.16 -12.51
CA LEU A 145 -5.61 0.42 -12.53
C LEU A 145 -6.25 -0.03 -11.22
N PRO A 146 -6.98 0.85 -10.49
CA PRO A 146 -7.67 0.48 -9.26
C PRO A 146 -9.01 -0.20 -9.58
N VAL A 147 -8.94 -1.46 -10.02
CA VAL A 147 -10.08 -2.23 -10.56
C VAL A 147 -11.25 -2.33 -9.57
N VAL A 148 -10.97 -2.46 -8.28
CA VAL A 148 -12.02 -2.47 -7.23
C VAL A 148 -12.81 -1.17 -7.24
N ASN A 149 -12.15 -0.03 -7.42
CA ASN A 149 -12.85 1.27 -7.52
C ASN A 149 -13.81 1.30 -8.72
N TYR A 150 -13.46 0.68 -9.82
CA TYR A 150 -14.36 0.55 -10.98
C TYR A 150 -15.56 -0.36 -10.67
N TYR A 151 -15.38 -1.47 -9.95
CA TYR A 151 -16.49 -2.31 -9.51
C TYR A 151 -17.43 -1.55 -8.56
N LEU A 152 -16.86 -0.80 -7.61
CA LEU A 152 -17.64 0.08 -6.74
C LEU A 152 -18.32 1.21 -7.52
N ASN A 153 -17.75 1.67 -8.62
CA ASN A 153 -18.37 2.69 -9.47
C ASN A 153 -19.56 2.13 -10.28
N VAL A 154 -19.53 0.87 -10.70
CA VAL A 154 -20.71 0.19 -11.27
C VAL A 154 -21.82 0.12 -10.22
N LEU A 155 -21.49 -0.30 -9.00
CA LEU A 155 -22.45 -0.34 -7.89
C LEU A 155 -22.99 1.06 -7.55
N LYS A 156 -22.12 2.09 -7.54
CA LYS A 156 -22.51 3.50 -7.36
C LYS A 156 -23.60 3.91 -8.37
N THR A 157 -23.39 3.63 -9.64
CA THR A 157 -24.35 3.98 -10.69
C THR A 157 -25.71 3.30 -10.46
N ALA A 158 -25.70 2.04 -10.02
CA ALA A 158 -26.92 1.32 -9.65
C ALA A 158 -27.63 1.95 -8.44
N VAL A 159 -26.87 2.31 -7.39
CA VAL A 159 -27.41 2.97 -6.18
C VAL A 159 -28.01 4.32 -6.52
N GLU A 160 -27.31 5.16 -7.29
CA GLU A 160 -27.80 6.48 -7.73
C GLU A 160 -29.10 6.37 -8.53
N HIS A 161 -29.20 5.38 -9.43
CA HIS A 161 -30.40 5.16 -10.20
C HIS A 161 -31.59 4.77 -9.32
N VAL A 162 -31.41 3.86 -8.39
CA VAL A 162 -32.48 3.33 -7.52
C VAL A 162 -32.92 4.35 -6.48
N THR A 163 -31.98 5.11 -5.89
CA THR A 163 -32.28 6.05 -4.80
C THR A 163 -32.56 7.47 -5.27
N GLY A 164 -32.16 7.82 -6.49
CA GLY A 164 -32.22 9.19 -7.02
C GLY A 164 -31.19 10.15 -6.41
N GLN A 165 -30.25 9.64 -5.57
CA GLN A 165 -29.23 10.46 -4.90
C GLN A 165 -27.89 10.31 -5.60
N VAL A 166 -27.19 11.43 -5.82
CA VAL A 166 -25.84 11.43 -6.42
C VAL A 166 -24.80 11.18 -5.34
N LEU A 167 -24.04 10.11 -5.48
CA LEU A 167 -22.92 9.78 -4.58
C LEU A 167 -21.65 10.48 -5.04
N ARG A 168 -21.01 11.18 -4.11
CA ARG A 168 -19.72 11.85 -4.36
C ARG A 168 -18.58 11.06 -3.74
N PRO A 169 -17.41 10.98 -4.41
CA PRO A 169 -16.21 10.49 -3.77
C PRO A 169 -15.97 11.24 -2.46
N ARG A 170 -15.38 10.57 -1.48
CA ARG A 170 -14.94 11.20 -0.25
C ARG A 170 -13.92 12.31 -0.56
N THR A 171 -14.03 13.45 0.13
CA THR A 171 -13.03 14.51 0.11
C THR A 171 -12.13 14.43 1.33
N TRP A 172 -10.94 15.01 1.24
CA TRP A 172 -9.93 14.94 2.28
C TRP A 172 -9.65 16.31 2.90
N GLY A 173 -9.40 16.34 4.22
CA GLY A 173 -9.18 17.59 4.91
C GLY A 173 -10.26 18.64 4.62
N PRO A 174 -9.90 19.89 4.28
CA PRO A 174 -10.87 20.95 3.98
C PRO A 174 -11.48 20.89 2.56
N GLY A 175 -11.66 19.69 1.99
CA GLY A 175 -12.36 19.49 0.70
C GLY A 175 -11.44 19.21 -0.49
N ALA A 176 -10.22 18.70 -0.27
CA ALA A 176 -9.35 18.27 -1.35
C ALA A 176 -9.91 17.04 -2.09
N PRO A 177 -9.71 16.96 -3.44
CA PRO A 177 -10.25 15.88 -4.24
C PRO A 177 -9.65 14.52 -3.94
N PHE A 178 -8.40 14.45 -3.47
CA PHE A 178 -7.70 13.23 -3.06
C PHE A 178 -6.64 13.55 -2.02
N ALA A 179 -6.10 12.53 -1.34
CA ALA A 179 -5.01 12.70 -0.38
C ALA A 179 -3.67 12.24 -0.96
N ALA A 180 -2.59 12.73 -0.35
CA ALA A 180 -1.22 12.26 -0.57
C ALA A 180 -0.59 11.92 0.79
N PHE A 181 -0.10 10.69 0.92
CA PHE A 181 0.63 10.19 2.07
C PHE A 181 2.11 10.09 1.73
N ILE A 182 2.92 10.98 2.31
CA ILE A 182 4.35 11.04 2.06
C ILE A 182 5.10 10.40 3.21
N SER A 183 5.95 9.44 2.91
CA SER A 183 6.67 8.69 3.93
C SER A 183 8.13 8.44 3.58
N HIS A 184 8.94 8.25 4.63
CA HIS A 184 10.38 8.03 4.55
C HIS A 184 10.77 6.88 5.46
N ASP A 185 11.27 5.79 4.89
CA ASP A 185 11.83 4.68 5.66
C ASP A 185 13.28 5.00 6.00
N LEU A 186 13.62 4.93 7.28
CA LEU A 186 14.95 5.25 7.79
C LEU A 186 15.78 3.96 7.92
N ASP A 187 16.23 3.43 6.79
CA ASP A 187 17.05 2.22 6.77
C ASP A 187 18.52 2.53 7.08
N ASN A 188 19.02 3.63 6.55
CA ASN A 188 20.43 3.94 6.57
C ASN A 188 20.67 5.42 6.91
N LEU A 189 21.49 5.69 7.94
CA LEU A 189 21.95 6.99 8.34
C LEU A 189 23.49 7.15 8.32
N ARG A 190 24.25 6.03 8.09
CA ARG A 190 25.70 6.00 8.28
C ARG A 190 26.48 5.31 7.17
N SER A 191 25.89 5.08 6.02
CA SER A 191 26.48 4.26 4.97
C SER A 191 26.75 4.99 3.65
N ALA A 192 26.55 6.32 3.54
CA ALA A 192 26.77 7.07 2.32
C ALA A 192 28.21 6.94 1.78
N TRP A 193 29.19 6.87 2.68
CA TRP A 193 30.62 6.75 2.33
C TRP A 193 30.99 5.38 1.72
N LYS A 194 30.25 4.32 1.99
CA LYS A 194 30.65 2.94 1.65
C LYS A 194 30.76 2.70 0.15
N ALA A 195 29.76 3.10 -0.62
CA ALA A 195 29.73 2.86 -2.08
C ALA A 195 30.83 3.64 -2.82
N PRO A 196 31.01 4.97 -2.63
CA PRO A 196 32.06 5.73 -3.29
C PRO A 196 33.47 5.26 -2.87
N THR A 197 33.67 4.93 -1.57
CA THR A 197 34.96 4.40 -1.08
C THR A 197 35.31 3.07 -1.77
N LYS A 198 34.35 2.14 -1.85
CA LYS A 198 34.53 0.86 -2.55
C LYS A 198 34.81 1.04 -4.04
N ALA A 199 34.13 2.00 -4.68
CA ALA A 199 34.37 2.32 -6.08
C ALA A 199 35.77 2.91 -6.31
N ALA A 200 36.22 3.83 -5.46
CA ALA A 200 37.56 4.42 -5.52
C ALA A 200 38.64 3.34 -5.36
N LEU A 201 38.49 2.44 -4.37
CA LEU A 201 39.41 1.33 -4.14
C LEU A 201 39.49 0.38 -5.36
N ARG A 202 38.34 -0.03 -5.91
CA ARG A 202 38.28 -0.89 -7.09
C ARG A 202 38.92 -0.27 -8.33
N ALA A 203 38.80 1.06 -8.46
CA ALA A 203 39.41 1.82 -9.56
C ALA A 203 40.90 2.17 -9.33
N GLY A 204 41.52 1.73 -8.22
CA GLY A 204 42.89 2.05 -7.86
C GLY A 204 43.13 3.53 -7.49
N ARG A 205 42.07 4.31 -7.25
CA ARG A 205 42.12 5.74 -6.90
C ARG A 205 42.35 5.93 -5.40
N LEU A 206 43.62 5.68 -4.97
CA LEU A 206 43.97 5.66 -3.55
C LEU A 206 43.81 7.02 -2.83
N LEU A 207 44.01 8.14 -3.55
CA LEU A 207 43.78 9.48 -3.00
C LEU A 207 42.29 9.71 -2.70
N ASP A 208 41.41 9.36 -3.65
CA ASP A 208 39.96 9.46 -3.46
C ASP A 208 39.47 8.54 -2.34
N PHE A 209 40.03 7.33 -2.27
CA PHE A 209 39.75 6.39 -1.16
C PHE A 209 40.13 6.99 0.19
N GLY A 210 41.34 7.55 0.33
CA GLY A 210 41.80 8.22 1.55
C GLY A 210 40.93 9.45 1.91
N GLN A 211 40.56 10.24 0.93
CA GLN A 211 39.67 11.39 1.11
C GLN A 211 38.27 10.99 1.61
N GLN A 212 37.67 9.93 1.04
CA GLN A 212 36.37 9.43 1.49
C GLN A 212 36.41 8.93 2.94
N LEU A 213 37.45 8.20 3.33
CA LEU A 213 37.66 7.77 4.73
C LEU A 213 37.84 8.95 5.68
N TRP A 214 38.65 9.95 5.29
CA TRP A 214 38.84 11.16 6.09
C TRP A 214 37.53 11.94 6.26
N GLN A 215 36.74 12.10 5.20
CA GLN A 215 35.42 12.73 5.24
C GLN A 215 34.46 11.97 6.17
N HIS A 216 34.43 10.64 6.10
CA HIS A 216 33.62 9.80 6.99
C HIS A 216 33.93 10.04 8.49
N TRP A 217 35.20 10.27 8.84
CA TRP A 217 35.57 10.50 10.24
C TRP A 217 35.43 11.94 10.71
N THR A 218 35.39 12.90 9.79
CA THR A 218 35.43 14.33 10.13
C THR A 218 34.12 15.06 9.84
N ARG A 219 33.20 14.46 9.08
CA ARG A 219 31.92 15.08 8.69
C ARG A 219 30.74 14.17 9.04
N PRO A 220 29.55 14.73 9.28
CA PRO A 220 28.32 13.93 9.32
C PRO A 220 28.14 13.15 8.02
N ASP A 221 27.59 11.94 8.11
CA ASP A 221 27.25 11.14 6.93
C ASP A 221 26.17 11.86 6.10
N ALA A 222 26.26 11.80 4.78
CA ALA A 222 25.32 12.48 3.89
C ALA A 222 23.88 11.93 4.01
N TRP A 223 23.73 10.71 4.50
CA TRP A 223 22.43 10.08 4.74
C TRP A 223 21.86 10.38 6.14
N ASP A 224 22.63 11.01 7.03
CA ASP A 224 22.13 11.53 8.31
C ASP A 224 21.46 12.91 8.11
N ASN A 225 20.38 12.94 7.33
CA ASN A 225 19.78 14.11 6.70
C ASN A 225 18.30 14.35 7.05
N LEU A 226 17.80 13.85 8.17
CA LEU A 226 16.39 13.88 8.56
C LEU A 226 15.75 15.27 8.42
N GLU A 227 16.43 16.32 8.90
CA GLU A 227 15.93 17.69 8.84
C GLU A 227 15.87 18.23 7.39
N ALA A 228 16.79 17.78 6.52
CA ALA A 228 16.76 18.14 5.11
C ALA A 228 15.60 17.46 4.37
N VAL A 229 15.31 16.21 4.70
CA VAL A 229 14.15 15.46 4.20
C VAL A 229 12.85 16.14 4.62
N ALA A 230 12.71 16.46 5.90
CA ALA A 230 11.55 17.18 6.42
C ALA A 230 11.38 18.55 5.74
N ALA A 231 12.46 19.31 5.55
CA ALA A 231 12.43 20.60 4.86
C ALA A 231 12.05 20.45 3.38
N ALA A 232 12.49 19.38 2.70
CA ALA A 232 12.13 19.11 1.31
C ALA A 232 10.63 18.89 1.15
N THR A 233 9.99 18.15 2.07
CA THR A 233 8.55 17.92 2.10
C THR A 233 7.78 19.20 2.47
N ALA A 234 8.26 19.93 3.46
CA ALA A 234 7.62 21.17 3.94
C ALA A 234 7.52 22.27 2.87
N ARG A 235 8.38 22.28 1.84
CA ARG A 235 8.27 23.21 0.67
C ARG A 235 6.92 23.12 -0.03
N TYR A 236 6.25 21.99 0.07
CA TYR A 236 4.94 21.73 -0.54
C TYR A 236 3.78 21.93 0.45
N GLY A 237 4.06 22.40 1.67
CA GLY A 237 3.08 22.47 2.76
C GLY A 237 2.68 21.10 3.28
N ALA A 238 3.53 20.10 3.07
CA ALA A 238 3.28 18.72 3.46
C ALA A 238 4.05 18.37 4.74
N GLN A 239 3.46 17.47 5.52
CA GLN A 239 4.10 16.74 6.60
C GLN A 239 4.33 15.30 6.14
N SER A 240 5.33 14.63 6.70
CA SER A 240 5.68 13.26 6.34
C SER A 240 5.61 12.36 7.56
N THR A 241 5.44 11.07 7.31
CA THR A 241 5.62 10.00 8.28
C THR A 241 7.01 9.39 8.12
N PHE A 242 7.81 9.42 9.19
CA PHE A 242 9.12 8.80 9.26
C PHE A 242 8.99 7.43 9.92
N PHE A 243 9.21 6.37 9.15
CA PHE A 243 9.23 5.00 9.65
C PHE A 243 10.62 4.66 10.18
N VAL A 244 10.73 4.44 11.49
CA VAL A 244 11.98 4.25 12.20
C VAL A 244 12.25 2.77 12.41
N LEU A 245 13.40 2.29 11.94
CA LEU A 245 13.86 0.91 12.06
C LEU A 245 14.67 0.73 13.34
N PRO A 246 14.15 0.05 14.38
CA PRO A 246 14.82 -0.02 15.68
C PRO A 246 15.96 -1.03 15.73
N GLU A 247 15.89 -2.13 14.97
CA GLU A 247 16.90 -3.20 14.99
C GLU A 247 18.02 -2.90 14.00
N HIS A 248 19.27 -3.01 14.47
CA HIS A 248 20.47 -2.79 13.67
C HIS A 248 21.25 -4.08 13.36
N ARG A 249 20.92 -5.19 14.03
CA ARG A 249 21.50 -6.49 13.72
C ARG A 249 20.83 -7.10 12.51
N PRO A 250 21.59 -7.77 11.63
CA PRO A 250 21.00 -8.50 10.52
C PRO A 250 19.98 -9.54 10.99
N GLY A 251 18.99 -9.82 10.17
CA GLY A 251 18.08 -10.94 10.37
C GLY A 251 18.82 -12.29 10.39
N ALA A 252 18.13 -13.33 10.81
CA ALA A 252 18.69 -14.70 10.90
C ALA A 252 19.19 -15.24 9.54
N ASP A 253 18.64 -14.74 8.44
CA ASP A 253 19.03 -15.04 7.06
C ASP A 253 20.20 -14.17 6.54
N GLY A 254 20.73 -13.27 7.37
CA GLY A 254 21.77 -12.31 7.02
C GLY A 254 21.23 -11.05 6.30
N THR A 255 19.93 -10.90 6.14
CA THR A 255 19.32 -9.70 5.56
C THR A 255 19.59 -8.49 6.48
N PRO A 256 20.13 -7.36 5.94
CA PRO A 256 20.44 -6.20 6.76
C PRO A 256 19.17 -5.55 7.34
N ASN A 257 19.29 -5.03 8.56
CA ASN A 257 18.39 -4.05 9.16
C ASN A 257 19.08 -2.66 9.18
N ALA A 258 18.75 -1.78 10.12
CA ALA A 258 19.31 -0.44 10.18
C ALA A 258 20.86 -0.43 10.28
N ASP A 259 21.49 0.56 9.68
CA ASP A 259 22.94 0.80 9.86
C ASP A 259 23.27 1.70 11.05
N TYR A 260 22.26 2.01 11.87
CA TYR A 260 22.34 2.90 13.04
C TYR A 260 21.66 2.26 14.26
N ALA A 261 21.93 2.79 15.44
CA ALA A 261 21.23 2.43 16.67
C ALA A 261 20.33 3.60 17.12
N LEU A 262 19.24 3.30 17.81
CA LEU A 262 18.35 4.30 18.43
C LEU A 262 19.04 4.94 19.63
N THR A 263 19.73 6.08 19.40
CA THR A 263 20.38 6.85 20.45
C THR A 263 19.48 7.95 20.99
N ALA A 264 19.74 8.44 22.22
CA ALA A 264 19.03 9.60 22.78
C ALA A 264 19.09 10.83 21.85
N ARG A 265 20.20 11.04 21.15
CA ARG A 265 20.35 12.11 20.16
C ARG A 265 19.40 11.94 18.98
N LEU A 266 19.24 10.72 18.45
CA LEU A 266 18.32 10.45 17.36
C LEU A 266 16.88 10.68 17.81
N TRP A 267 16.51 10.19 18.99
CA TRP A 267 15.20 10.42 19.57
C TRP A 267 14.88 11.91 19.76
N GLN A 268 15.82 12.71 20.22
CA GLN A 268 15.64 14.17 20.34
C GLN A 268 15.34 14.82 18.97
N ARG A 269 15.99 14.35 17.89
CA ARG A 269 15.74 14.85 16.53
C ARG A 269 14.35 14.41 16.03
N LEU A 270 13.97 13.14 16.21
CA LEU A 270 12.64 12.65 15.87
C LEU A 270 11.54 13.39 16.63
N ALA A 271 11.71 13.59 17.94
CA ALA A 271 10.78 14.37 18.75
C ALA A 271 10.67 15.83 18.29
N LYS A 272 11.77 16.42 17.77
CA LYS A 272 11.72 17.76 17.17
C LYS A 272 10.91 17.76 15.88
N LEU A 273 11.05 16.76 15.01
CA LEU A 273 10.25 16.61 13.80
C LEU A 273 8.75 16.41 14.14
N ALA A 274 8.45 15.60 15.16
CA ALA A 274 7.08 15.41 15.64
C ALA A 274 6.44 16.72 16.12
N LYS A 275 7.19 17.58 16.83
CA LYS A 275 6.74 18.94 17.22
C LYS A 275 6.50 19.88 16.03
N GLN A 276 7.07 19.57 14.86
CA GLN A 276 6.86 20.31 13.61
C GLN A 276 5.68 19.75 12.80
N GLY A 277 4.98 18.73 13.32
CA GLY A 277 3.83 18.10 12.70
C GLY A 277 4.13 16.85 11.87
N HIS A 278 5.41 16.45 11.76
CA HIS A 278 5.74 15.15 11.14
C HIS A 278 5.37 14.01 12.06
N GLU A 279 5.02 12.86 11.48
CA GLU A 279 4.71 11.65 12.23
C GLU A 279 5.94 10.75 12.35
N VAL A 280 6.07 10.08 13.49
CA VAL A 280 7.04 9.00 13.71
C VAL A 280 6.29 7.70 13.86
N ALA A 281 6.63 6.71 13.05
CA ALA A 281 5.98 5.39 13.00
C ALA A 281 7.02 4.26 13.02
N LEU A 282 6.57 3.04 13.28
CA LEU A 282 7.43 1.87 13.33
C LEU A 282 7.80 1.39 11.92
N HIS A 283 9.09 1.21 11.66
CA HIS A 283 9.58 0.36 10.56
C HIS A 283 9.97 -1.00 11.12
N ALA A 284 9.03 -1.93 11.15
CA ALA A 284 9.24 -3.22 11.79
C ALA A 284 10.29 -4.07 11.07
N SER A 285 11.29 -4.56 11.78
CA SER A 285 12.50 -5.19 11.24
C SER A 285 12.26 -6.58 10.64
N ILE A 286 13.31 -7.13 10.01
CA ILE A 286 13.30 -8.52 9.54
C ILE A 286 13.11 -9.47 10.72
N GLY A 287 12.15 -10.41 10.60
CA GLY A 287 11.80 -11.38 11.62
C GLY A 287 10.64 -10.99 12.53
N THR A 288 10.02 -9.82 12.30
CA THR A 288 8.84 -9.37 13.07
C THR A 288 7.51 -9.73 12.40
N ALA A 289 7.47 -9.86 11.07
CA ALA A 289 6.23 -10.10 10.31
C ALA A 289 5.52 -11.43 10.62
N ASP A 290 6.22 -12.37 11.23
CA ASP A 290 5.74 -13.70 11.63
C ASP A 290 5.98 -14.00 13.12
N ASN A 291 6.41 -13.00 13.92
CA ASN A 291 6.73 -13.15 15.34
C ASN A 291 6.17 -11.98 16.16
N PHE A 292 5.03 -12.21 16.82
CA PHE A 292 4.37 -11.19 17.64
C PHE A 292 5.26 -10.62 18.75
N THR A 293 5.99 -11.47 19.48
CA THR A 293 6.81 -11.02 20.62
C THR A 293 7.93 -10.09 20.15
N HIS A 294 8.56 -10.40 19.02
CA HIS A 294 9.58 -9.56 18.42
C HIS A 294 8.98 -8.23 17.95
N PHE A 295 7.85 -8.29 17.22
CA PHE A 295 7.12 -7.11 16.75
C PHE A 295 6.72 -6.18 17.90
N ASP A 296 6.09 -6.71 18.95
CA ASP A 296 5.64 -5.91 20.09
C ASP A 296 6.80 -5.28 20.88
N THR A 297 7.93 -5.98 20.97
CA THR A 297 9.16 -5.41 21.56
C THR A 297 9.64 -4.18 20.79
N GLU A 298 9.65 -4.23 19.46
CA GLU A 298 10.05 -3.10 18.63
C GLU A 298 9.02 -1.98 18.66
N ARG A 299 7.72 -2.33 18.64
CA ARG A 299 6.63 -1.36 18.79
C ARG A 299 6.78 -0.53 20.06
N GLN A 300 7.03 -1.19 21.18
CA GLN A 300 7.24 -0.51 22.48
C GLN A 300 8.49 0.38 22.52
N GLN A 301 9.48 0.13 21.65
CA GLN A 301 10.66 0.99 21.54
C GLN A 301 10.39 2.29 20.75
N VAL A 302 9.47 2.23 19.77
CA VAL A 302 9.24 3.34 18.83
C VAL A 302 7.98 4.12 19.14
N LEU A 303 6.93 3.45 19.58
CA LEU A 303 5.62 4.04 19.86
C LEU A 303 5.38 4.12 21.37
N ASP A 304 5.19 5.32 21.88
CA ASP A 304 5.00 5.56 23.33
C ASP A 304 3.68 5.05 23.88
N VAL A 305 2.67 4.82 23.01
CA VAL A 305 1.30 4.43 23.36
C VAL A 305 0.79 3.33 22.43
N GLU A 306 -0.30 2.68 22.78
CA GLU A 306 -1.06 1.84 21.85
C GLU A 306 -1.53 2.69 20.66
N GLY A 307 -1.50 2.11 19.46
CA GLY A 307 -1.83 2.78 18.21
C GLY A 307 -0.59 3.11 17.40
N GLY A 308 -0.74 4.11 16.51
CA GLY A 308 0.31 4.55 15.60
C GLY A 308 0.44 3.68 14.35
N GLY A 309 1.40 4.03 13.50
CA GLY A 309 1.62 3.42 12.20
C GLY A 309 2.73 2.39 12.17
N ASN A 310 2.62 1.45 11.24
CA ASN A 310 3.66 0.46 10.94
C ASN A 310 3.90 0.35 9.43
N ARG A 311 5.13 -0.04 9.07
CA ARG A 311 5.53 -0.59 7.77
C ARG A 311 6.61 -1.62 8.01
N PHE A 312 6.46 -2.82 7.44
CA PHE A 312 7.50 -3.85 7.58
C PHE A 312 8.66 -3.61 6.61
N HIS A 313 9.87 -3.74 7.12
CA HIS A 313 11.11 -3.64 6.35
C HIS A 313 11.12 -4.63 5.18
N TYR A 314 11.60 -4.20 4.02
CA TYR A 314 11.49 -4.90 2.73
C TYR A 314 10.06 -5.17 2.27
N LEU A 315 9.03 -4.51 2.83
CA LEU A 315 7.61 -4.80 2.58
C LEU A 315 7.26 -6.27 2.86
N ARG A 316 7.90 -6.87 3.88
CA ARG A 316 7.65 -8.26 4.24
C ARG A 316 6.25 -8.43 4.79
N TRP A 317 5.53 -9.39 4.23
CA TRP A 317 4.14 -9.67 4.60
C TRP A 317 3.84 -11.15 4.42
N GLU A 318 3.48 -11.83 5.50
CA GLU A 318 2.90 -13.17 5.45
C GLU A 318 1.39 -13.05 5.65
N PRO A 319 0.58 -13.23 4.59
CA PRO A 319 -0.85 -12.94 4.63
C PRO A 319 -1.64 -13.76 5.66
N ARG A 320 -1.09 -14.89 6.12
CA ARG A 320 -1.71 -15.78 7.10
C ARG A 320 -1.38 -15.41 8.55
N LEU A 321 -0.35 -14.59 8.79
CA LEU A 321 0.17 -14.29 10.13
C LEU A 321 0.24 -12.78 10.41
N THR A 322 0.80 -12.00 9.49
CA THR A 322 1.12 -10.59 9.71
C THR A 322 -0.09 -9.74 10.10
N PRO A 323 -1.29 -9.87 9.46
CA PRO A 323 -2.44 -9.05 9.86
C PRO A 323 -2.88 -9.29 11.31
N GLY A 324 -2.83 -10.55 11.75
CA GLY A 324 -3.14 -10.91 13.14
C GLY A 324 -2.14 -10.34 14.16
N ILE A 325 -0.85 -10.24 13.79
CA ILE A 325 0.19 -9.61 14.60
C ILE A 325 -0.09 -8.11 14.77
N ILE A 326 -0.37 -7.41 13.67
CA ILE A 326 -0.68 -5.98 13.65
C ILE A 326 -1.90 -5.69 14.53
N SER A 327 -2.99 -6.43 14.31
CA SER A 327 -4.24 -6.27 15.06
C SER A 327 -4.03 -6.52 16.54
N LYS A 328 -3.36 -7.62 16.91
CA LYS A 328 -3.07 -7.95 18.31
C LYS A 328 -2.21 -6.91 19.02
N ALA A 329 -1.33 -6.23 18.29
CA ALA A 329 -0.48 -5.18 18.82
C ALA A 329 -1.18 -3.82 18.94
N GLY A 330 -2.42 -3.69 18.50
CA GLY A 330 -3.19 -2.44 18.58
C GLY A 330 -2.69 -1.34 17.63
N ILE A 331 -2.02 -1.69 16.53
CA ILE A 331 -1.61 -0.72 15.50
C ILE A 331 -2.86 -0.18 14.80
N THR A 332 -2.90 1.13 14.54
CA THR A 332 -4.05 1.79 13.92
C THR A 332 -4.00 1.76 12.39
N PHE A 333 -2.80 1.91 11.80
CA PHE A 333 -2.62 1.76 10.36
C PHE A 333 -1.31 1.04 10.02
N ASP A 334 -1.33 0.30 8.93
CA ASP A 334 -0.15 -0.26 8.26
C ASP A 334 -0.04 0.31 6.84
N SER A 335 1.17 0.36 6.30
CA SER A 335 1.39 0.79 4.91
C SER A 335 2.46 -0.07 4.23
N THR A 336 2.33 -1.39 4.40
CA THR A 336 3.25 -2.38 3.83
C THR A 336 2.82 -2.88 2.46
N LEU A 337 1.50 -2.91 2.17
CA LEU A 337 0.96 -3.59 1.00
C LEU A 337 1.16 -2.79 -0.29
N GLY A 338 2.38 -2.88 -0.82
CA GLY A 338 2.79 -2.51 -2.17
C GLY A 338 3.56 -3.65 -2.81
N PHE A 339 3.73 -3.62 -4.12
CA PHE A 339 4.71 -4.47 -4.80
C PHE A 339 6.08 -3.79 -4.77
N ALA A 340 7.14 -4.52 -4.45
CA ALA A 340 8.48 -3.97 -4.52
C ALA A 340 8.95 -3.82 -5.98
N GLU A 341 8.45 -4.68 -6.87
CA GLU A 341 8.88 -4.79 -8.25
C GLU A 341 8.16 -3.83 -9.19
N HIS A 342 6.97 -3.31 -8.80
CA HIS A 342 6.16 -2.43 -9.65
C HIS A 342 5.37 -1.43 -8.82
N PHE A 343 5.24 -0.19 -9.30
CA PHE A 343 4.31 0.77 -8.75
C PHE A 343 2.85 0.39 -9.08
N GLY A 344 1.88 0.84 -8.29
CA GLY A 344 0.48 0.58 -8.57
C GLY A 344 -0.30 0.07 -7.36
N PHE A 345 -1.32 -0.75 -7.62
CA PHE A 345 -2.31 -1.17 -6.63
C PHE A 345 -2.23 -2.69 -6.39
N ARG A 346 -1.54 -3.10 -5.33
CA ARG A 346 -1.39 -4.53 -4.98
C ARG A 346 -2.75 -5.21 -4.72
N HIS A 347 -3.69 -4.49 -4.09
CA HIS A 347 -5.08 -4.95 -3.89
C HIS A 347 -6.07 -4.32 -4.87
N SER A 348 -5.57 -3.70 -5.96
CA SER A 348 -6.38 -3.05 -7.01
C SER A 348 -7.37 -2.01 -6.47
N TYR A 349 -7.01 -1.34 -5.39
CA TYR A 349 -7.82 -0.35 -4.69
C TYR A 349 -6.97 0.86 -4.29
N CYS A 350 -7.49 2.07 -4.46
CA CYS A 350 -6.74 3.30 -4.21
C CYS A 350 -7.12 4.02 -2.90
N HIS A 351 -7.99 3.44 -2.08
CA HIS A 351 -8.32 3.99 -0.75
C HIS A 351 -7.72 3.13 0.35
N PRO A 352 -7.59 3.65 1.57
CA PRO A 352 -7.36 2.83 2.75
C PRO A 352 -8.48 1.80 2.92
N PHE A 353 -8.12 0.62 3.41
CA PHE A 353 -9.08 -0.48 3.58
C PHE A 353 -8.76 -1.28 4.83
N TYR A 354 -9.76 -2.01 5.32
CA TYR A 354 -9.60 -2.96 6.41
C TYR A 354 -9.22 -4.34 5.82
N PRO A 355 -8.04 -4.90 6.10
CA PRO A 355 -7.69 -6.25 5.65
C PRO A 355 -8.70 -7.29 6.15
N PHE A 356 -8.91 -8.35 5.39
CA PHE A 356 -9.85 -9.40 5.73
C PHE A 356 -9.21 -10.47 6.61
N ASP A 357 -9.87 -10.84 7.70
CA ASP A 357 -9.49 -11.95 8.57
C ASP A 357 -10.22 -13.22 8.13
N PHE A 358 -9.48 -14.10 7.48
CA PHE A 358 -10.02 -15.39 7.03
C PHE A 358 -10.37 -16.34 8.18
N SER A 359 -9.84 -16.13 9.39
CA SER A 359 -10.13 -16.96 10.54
C SER A 359 -11.49 -16.66 11.17
N SER A 360 -11.86 -15.40 11.23
CA SER A 360 -13.14 -14.95 11.77
C SER A 360 -14.22 -14.72 10.71
N GLY A 361 -13.85 -14.57 9.43
CA GLY A 361 -14.77 -14.20 8.35
C GLY A 361 -15.21 -12.74 8.38
N SER A 362 -14.42 -11.86 9.01
CA SER A 362 -14.68 -10.43 9.15
C SER A 362 -13.46 -9.58 8.75
N ALA A 363 -13.57 -8.27 8.78
CA ALA A 363 -12.42 -7.39 8.59
C ALA A 363 -11.68 -7.19 9.91
N TYR A 364 -10.36 -7.04 9.86
CA TYR A 364 -9.58 -6.50 10.97
C TYR A 364 -9.97 -5.05 11.28
N GLU A 365 -9.53 -4.53 12.42
CA GLU A 365 -9.88 -3.16 12.86
C GLU A 365 -8.83 -2.11 12.49
N PHE A 366 -7.64 -2.51 12.03
CA PHE A 366 -6.64 -1.59 11.54
C PHE A 366 -6.80 -1.28 10.04
N PHE A 367 -6.34 -0.09 9.62
CA PHE A 367 -6.31 0.27 8.21
C PHE A 367 -5.00 -0.15 7.55
N GLU A 368 -5.11 -0.67 6.34
CA GLU A 368 -4.02 -0.67 5.37
C GLU A 368 -4.12 0.59 4.51
N ILE A 369 -3.06 1.41 4.47
CA ILE A 369 -2.90 2.52 3.52
C ILE A 369 -2.02 2.00 2.38
N PRO A 370 -2.60 1.67 1.20
CA PRO A 370 -1.87 0.99 0.13
C PRO A 370 -0.64 1.77 -0.32
N LEU A 371 0.52 1.11 -0.41
CA LEU A 371 1.74 1.70 -0.95
C LEU A 371 1.72 1.65 -2.47
N ASN A 372 1.69 2.81 -3.13
CA ASN A 372 1.59 2.90 -4.59
C ASN A 372 2.94 3.16 -5.26
N VAL A 373 3.78 4.02 -4.69
CA VAL A 373 5.05 4.46 -5.26
C VAL A 373 6.17 4.31 -4.24
N MET A 374 7.23 3.62 -4.63
CA MET A 374 8.47 3.52 -3.86
C MET A 374 9.66 3.84 -4.78
N ASP A 375 10.57 4.70 -4.34
CA ASP A 375 11.76 5.09 -5.08
C ASP A 375 12.60 3.90 -5.55
N ALA A 376 12.81 2.91 -4.68
CA ALA A 376 13.55 1.70 -5.01
C ALA A 376 12.91 0.92 -6.19
N THR A 377 11.59 0.88 -6.27
CA THR A 377 10.85 0.23 -7.37
C THR A 377 11.20 0.86 -8.73
N LEU A 378 11.35 2.18 -8.76
CA LEU A 378 11.51 2.94 -9.99
C LEU A 378 12.90 2.75 -10.62
N HIS A 379 13.94 2.67 -9.79
CA HIS A 379 15.33 2.78 -10.23
C HIS A 379 16.17 1.52 -10.06
N ASN A 380 15.73 0.56 -9.20
CA ASN A 380 16.53 -0.64 -8.93
C ASN A 380 16.73 -1.46 -10.22
N PRO A 381 17.97 -1.89 -10.54
CA PRO A 381 18.27 -2.74 -11.70
C PRO A 381 17.49 -4.06 -11.77
N ALA A 382 16.98 -4.54 -10.62
CA ALA A 382 16.15 -5.74 -10.55
C ALA A 382 14.64 -5.45 -10.79
N TYR A 383 14.24 -4.17 -10.91
CA TYR A 383 12.84 -3.74 -11.02
C TYR A 383 12.63 -2.93 -12.31
N LEU A 384 12.00 -1.76 -12.25
CA LEU A 384 11.56 -1.05 -13.46
C LEU A 384 12.68 -0.35 -14.24
N GLN A 385 13.78 0.03 -13.59
CA GLN A 385 14.95 0.69 -14.19
C GLN A 385 14.61 1.97 -14.98
N LEU A 386 13.63 2.74 -14.52
CA LEU A 386 13.22 3.98 -15.19
C LEU A 386 14.35 5.02 -15.13
N GLY A 387 14.59 5.70 -16.25
CA GLY A 387 15.44 6.87 -16.29
C GLY A 387 14.80 8.05 -15.53
N PRO A 388 15.62 9.04 -15.09
CA PRO A 388 15.11 10.17 -14.31
C PRO A 388 13.96 10.94 -14.98
N ASP A 389 13.96 11.07 -16.30
CA ASP A 389 12.92 11.79 -17.05
C ASP A 389 11.68 10.92 -17.36
N GLU A 390 11.75 9.61 -17.12
CA GLU A 390 10.65 8.66 -17.35
C GLU A 390 9.75 8.47 -16.13
N VAL A 391 10.23 8.81 -14.93
CA VAL A 391 9.54 8.51 -13.66
C VAL A 391 8.16 9.16 -13.60
N LEU A 392 8.09 10.49 -13.66
CA LEU A 392 6.80 11.18 -13.54
C LEU A 392 5.84 10.83 -14.70
N PRO A 393 6.25 10.78 -15.97
CA PRO A 393 5.38 10.33 -17.06
C PRO A 393 4.80 8.93 -16.85
N ALA A 394 5.57 7.98 -16.30
CA ALA A 394 5.09 6.63 -16.00
C ALA A 394 4.06 6.60 -14.86
N LEU A 395 4.20 7.46 -13.86
CA LEU A 395 3.32 7.50 -12.70
C LEU A 395 2.00 8.26 -12.94
N VAL A 396 2.00 9.29 -13.80
CA VAL A 396 0.87 10.18 -14.02
C VAL A 396 -0.44 9.46 -14.33
N PRO A 397 -0.50 8.44 -15.21
CA PRO A 397 -1.76 7.72 -15.46
C PRO A 397 -2.36 7.08 -14.21
N MET A 398 -1.54 6.45 -13.37
CA MET A 398 -1.97 5.85 -12.10
C MET A 398 -2.41 6.91 -11.08
N LEU A 399 -1.64 8.01 -10.95
CA LEU A 399 -1.98 9.11 -10.05
C LEU A 399 -3.29 9.81 -10.45
N ALA A 400 -3.58 9.91 -11.75
CA ALA A 400 -4.84 10.43 -12.26
C ALA A 400 -6.04 9.53 -11.89
N GLU A 401 -5.85 8.20 -11.85
CA GLU A 401 -6.88 7.29 -11.35
C GLU A 401 -7.16 7.49 -9.84
N ILE A 402 -6.11 7.74 -9.05
CA ILE A 402 -6.27 8.06 -7.62
C ILE A 402 -7.07 9.35 -7.45
N GLU A 403 -6.74 10.41 -8.19
CA GLU A 403 -7.48 11.67 -8.19
C GLU A 403 -8.94 11.46 -8.61
N LYS A 404 -9.18 10.72 -9.70
CA LYS A 404 -10.52 10.42 -10.23
C LYS A 404 -11.44 9.81 -9.18
N PHE A 405 -10.93 8.89 -8.37
CA PHE A 405 -11.71 8.18 -7.37
C PHE A 405 -11.65 8.79 -5.97
N GLY A 406 -10.87 9.85 -5.76
CA GLY A 406 -10.70 10.47 -4.44
C GLY A 406 -9.92 9.59 -3.46
N GLY A 407 -8.94 8.83 -3.95
CA GLY A 407 -8.12 7.92 -3.16
C GLY A 407 -6.97 8.59 -2.43
N VAL A 408 -5.95 7.79 -2.05
CA VAL A 408 -4.71 8.22 -1.41
C VAL A 408 -3.51 7.85 -2.27
N ALA A 409 -2.74 8.85 -2.71
CA ALA A 409 -1.46 8.65 -3.37
C ALA A 409 -0.36 8.47 -2.32
N THR A 410 0.14 7.26 -2.14
CA THR A 410 1.18 6.95 -1.18
C THR A 410 2.54 6.95 -1.85
N VAL A 411 3.45 7.79 -1.36
CA VAL A 411 4.82 7.92 -1.86
C VAL A 411 5.81 7.62 -0.75
N LEU A 412 6.59 6.55 -0.92
CA LEU A 412 7.75 6.23 -0.13
C LEU A 412 9.01 6.71 -0.83
N TRP A 413 9.78 7.55 -0.16
CA TRP A 413 11.09 8.01 -0.63
C TRP A 413 12.10 7.91 0.50
N HIS A 414 13.05 6.99 0.39
CA HIS A 414 14.06 6.76 1.43
C HIS A 414 14.94 7.99 1.63
N ASN A 415 15.33 8.24 2.87
CA ASN A 415 16.16 9.39 3.24
C ASN A 415 17.50 9.45 2.45
N GLN A 416 18.10 8.32 2.14
CA GLN A 416 19.33 8.21 1.35
C GLN A 416 19.20 8.77 -0.07
N ASN A 417 18.00 8.78 -0.65
CA ASN A 417 17.73 9.30 -1.98
C ASN A 417 17.51 10.82 -2.00
N PHE A 418 17.67 11.50 -0.86
CA PHE A 418 17.81 12.95 -0.77
C PHE A 418 19.28 13.42 -0.79
N ASP A 419 20.25 12.49 -0.91
CA ASP A 419 21.64 12.85 -1.12
C ASP A 419 21.79 13.52 -2.51
N PRO A 420 22.27 14.78 -2.61
CA PRO A 420 22.46 15.46 -3.88
C PRO A 420 23.45 14.75 -4.85
N ALA A 421 24.32 13.91 -4.31
CA ALA A 421 25.23 13.10 -5.11
C ALA A 421 24.51 11.97 -5.88
N ASN A 422 23.30 11.62 -5.47
CA ASN A 422 22.47 10.63 -6.14
C ASN A 422 21.70 11.27 -7.31
N THR A 423 22.25 11.15 -8.51
CA THR A 423 21.67 11.74 -9.74
C THR A 423 20.68 10.82 -10.43
N ALA A 424 20.65 9.54 -10.10
CA ALA A 424 19.77 8.55 -10.73
C ALA A 424 18.35 8.57 -10.14
N ASN A 425 18.26 8.48 -8.82
CA ASN A 425 16.99 8.46 -8.07
C ASN A 425 17.03 9.48 -6.90
N GLY A 426 17.59 10.63 -7.17
CA GLY A 426 17.81 11.67 -6.19
C GLY A 426 16.58 12.56 -5.94
N PRO A 427 16.78 13.70 -5.29
CA PRO A 427 15.69 14.57 -4.85
C PRO A 427 14.87 15.18 -5.99
N ARG A 428 15.40 15.24 -7.24
CA ARG A 428 14.70 15.84 -8.37
C ARG A 428 13.37 15.14 -8.64
N GLN A 429 13.38 13.81 -8.75
CA GLN A 429 12.17 13.01 -9.06
C GLN A 429 11.14 13.13 -7.94
N PHE A 430 11.59 13.13 -6.69
CA PHE A 430 10.72 13.41 -5.55
C PHE A 430 10.02 14.78 -5.70
N HIS A 431 10.77 15.83 -6.02
CA HIS A 431 10.21 17.16 -6.19
C HIS A 431 9.25 17.27 -7.37
N GLU A 432 9.48 16.55 -8.46
CA GLU A 432 8.57 16.47 -9.61
C GLU A 432 7.23 15.82 -9.21
N ILE A 433 7.26 14.69 -8.48
CA ILE A 433 6.07 14.03 -7.96
C ILE A 433 5.30 14.95 -7.00
N MET A 434 6.00 15.56 -6.03
CA MET A 434 5.40 16.48 -5.06
C MET A 434 4.77 17.71 -5.73
N GLY A 435 5.42 18.24 -6.77
CA GLY A 435 4.92 19.34 -7.57
C GLY A 435 3.63 18.97 -8.30
N TRP A 436 3.56 17.78 -8.87
CA TRP A 436 2.36 17.25 -9.52
C TRP A 436 1.20 17.10 -8.53
N LEU A 437 1.42 16.42 -7.39
CA LEU A 437 0.41 16.20 -6.35
C LEU A 437 -0.17 17.52 -5.83
N ARG A 438 0.70 18.50 -5.51
CA ARG A 438 0.29 19.82 -5.08
C ARG A 438 -0.49 20.57 -6.16
N GLY A 439 -0.02 20.53 -7.41
CA GLY A 439 -0.65 21.19 -8.55
C GLY A 439 -2.05 20.64 -8.85
N ARG A 440 -2.34 19.40 -8.46
CA ARG A 440 -3.65 18.75 -8.58
C ARG A 440 -4.53 18.92 -7.33
N GLY A 441 -4.07 19.62 -6.31
CA GLY A 441 -4.85 19.94 -5.11
C GLY A 441 -4.94 18.81 -4.09
N ALA A 442 -3.95 17.89 -4.03
CA ALA A 442 -3.90 16.84 -3.02
C ALA A 442 -3.84 17.43 -1.60
N ALA A 443 -4.59 16.85 -0.65
CA ALA A 443 -4.36 17.05 0.77
C ALA A 443 -3.18 16.20 1.22
N PHE A 444 -2.11 16.84 1.67
CA PHE A 444 -0.98 16.11 2.27
C PHE A 444 -1.31 15.78 3.72
N LEU A 445 -1.40 14.49 4.03
CA LEU A 445 -1.81 13.98 5.33
C LEU A 445 -0.82 12.91 5.81
N THR A 446 -0.58 12.88 7.12
CA THR A 446 0.12 11.77 7.78
C THR A 446 -0.78 10.53 7.87
N GLY A 447 -0.22 9.38 8.23
CA GLY A 447 -1.00 8.15 8.36
C GLY A 447 -2.09 8.25 9.43
N THR A 448 -1.79 8.83 10.59
CA THR A 448 -2.78 9.07 11.65
C THR A 448 -3.86 10.08 11.21
N GLU A 449 -3.51 11.12 10.47
CA GLU A 449 -4.51 12.07 9.92
C GLU A 449 -5.43 11.40 8.91
N ILE A 450 -4.92 10.50 8.05
CA ILE A 450 -5.75 9.69 7.15
C ILE A 450 -6.68 8.80 7.96
N TRP A 451 -6.15 8.05 8.93
CA TRP A 451 -6.95 7.18 9.79
C TRP A 451 -8.07 7.94 10.50
N SER A 452 -7.80 9.14 11.01
CA SER A 452 -8.78 9.98 11.72
C SER A 452 -9.93 10.51 10.84
N GLN A 453 -9.79 10.46 9.50
CA GLN A 453 -10.87 10.83 8.58
C GLN A 453 -11.99 9.77 8.51
N PHE A 454 -11.75 8.57 9.02
CA PHE A 454 -12.73 7.49 9.00
C PHE A 454 -13.38 7.33 10.38
N PRO A 455 -14.69 7.05 10.44
CA PRO A 455 -15.36 6.76 11.71
C PRO A 455 -14.74 5.51 12.34
N ALA A 456 -14.68 5.46 13.67
CA ALA A 456 -14.37 4.24 14.39
C ALA A 456 -15.29 3.10 13.93
N ALA A 457 -14.74 1.89 13.87
CA ALA A 457 -15.42 0.70 13.37
C ALA A 457 -16.62 0.29 14.26
#